data_ca8c9ac957c2284af59df174a82558ad
#
_entry.id   ca8c9ac957c2284af59df174a82558ad
#
_cell.length_a   1.000
_cell.length_b   1.000
_cell.length_c   1.000
_cell.angle_alpha   90.00
_cell.angle_beta   90.00
_cell.angle_gamma   90.00
#
_symmetry.space_group_name_H-M   'P 1'
#
loop_
_entity.id
_entity.type
_entity.pdbx_description
1 polymer ?
#
loop_
_entity_poly.entity_id
_entity_poly.type
_entity_poly.pdbx_seq_one_letter_code
_entity_poly.pdbx_strand_id
1 'polypeptide(L)'
;IKNSGDFPDAANLTLEWVGTIPGKRESRRFEGDVMLTQQDIVEQRRHDDAVSFGGWALDLHPADGVFTEKPGCNQWHSQGVYEIPYRCLYSRNIRNLFLAGRIISASHVAFGSTRVMATCAHNAQAVGMAAVLCSLERCLPRDVLADGRIRRLQDALLRCGQYIPNRRLTAAADLAQRAEVLAT
;
A
#
# COMPACT_ATOMS: atom_id res chain seq x y z
N ILE A 1 -29.81 7.42 15.00
CA ILE A 1 -30.13 8.63 14.25
C ILE A 1 -31.61 8.98 14.46
N LYS A 2 -32.55 8.10 14.08
CA LYS A 2 -33.99 8.38 14.14
C LYS A 2 -34.52 8.79 15.54
N ASN A 3 -33.93 8.22 16.59
CA ASN A 3 -34.35 8.45 17.99
C ASN A 3 -33.30 9.22 18.81
N SER A 4 -32.29 9.80 18.20
CA SER A 4 -31.26 10.55 18.93
C SER A 4 -31.69 11.94 19.34
N GLY A 5 -32.67 12.52 18.64
CA GLY A 5 -33.07 13.93 18.82
C GLY A 5 -32.20 14.95 18.07
N ASP A 6 -31.04 14.51 17.53
CA ASP A 6 -30.09 15.40 16.87
C ASP A 6 -30.50 15.76 15.43
N PHE A 7 -31.44 14.98 14.85
CA PHE A 7 -31.88 15.11 13.47
C PHE A 7 -33.41 15.16 13.38
N PRO A 8 -34.02 16.33 13.49
CA PRO A 8 -35.51 16.47 13.50
C PRO A 8 -36.21 15.80 12.33
N ASP A 9 -35.61 15.86 11.14
CA ASP A 9 -36.19 15.30 9.92
C ASP A 9 -36.01 13.76 9.80
N ALA A 10 -35.22 13.16 10.70
CA ALA A 10 -34.98 11.72 10.66
C ALA A 10 -36.20 10.87 11.01
N ALA A 11 -37.28 11.50 11.54
CA ALA A 11 -38.56 10.82 11.79
C ALA A 11 -39.16 10.22 10.50
N ASN A 12 -38.87 10.82 9.36
CA ASN A 12 -39.35 10.39 8.04
C ASN A 12 -38.48 9.34 7.38
N LEU A 13 -37.29 9.03 7.95
CA LEU A 13 -36.40 8.03 7.40
C LEU A 13 -36.90 6.61 7.69
N THR A 14 -36.83 5.76 6.67
CA THR A 14 -37.10 4.30 6.79
C THR A 14 -35.85 3.54 6.39
N LEU A 15 -35.51 2.50 7.16
CA LEU A 15 -34.45 1.58 6.80
C LEU A 15 -34.94 0.70 5.66
N GLU A 16 -34.42 0.90 4.46
CA GLU A 16 -34.79 0.14 3.27
C GLU A 16 -33.94 -1.12 3.13
N TRP A 17 -32.63 -1.01 3.37
CA TRP A 17 -31.73 -2.13 3.25
C TRP A 17 -30.51 -2.00 4.17
N VAL A 18 -30.01 -3.14 4.62
CA VAL A 18 -28.76 -3.26 5.39
C VAL A 18 -27.95 -4.42 4.82
N GLY A 19 -26.65 -4.22 4.70
CA GLY A 19 -25.74 -5.28 4.24
C GLY A 19 -25.75 -6.50 5.18
N THR A 20 -25.84 -7.69 4.60
CA THR A 20 -25.82 -8.95 5.36
C THR A 20 -24.46 -9.27 5.98
N ILE A 21 -23.38 -8.75 5.37
CA ILE A 21 -22.00 -8.98 5.83
C ILE A 21 -21.33 -7.64 6.08
N PRO A 22 -20.75 -7.42 7.27
CA PRO A 22 -20.01 -6.20 7.55
C PRO A 22 -18.76 -6.12 6.67
N GLY A 23 -18.43 -4.92 6.19
CA GLY A 23 -17.22 -4.66 5.41
C GLY A 23 -15.95 -4.76 6.26
N LYS A 24 -15.36 -5.93 6.38
CA LYS A 24 -14.09 -6.11 7.09
C LYS A 24 -12.94 -5.47 6.34
N ARG A 25 -12.17 -4.64 7.02
CA ARG A 25 -10.96 -4.00 6.47
C ARG A 25 -9.70 -4.75 6.82
N GLU A 26 -9.63 -5.35 8.00
CA GLU A 26 -8.52 -6.16 8.49
C GLU A 26 -9.05 -7.42 9.15
N SER A 27 -8.41 -8.54 8.90
CA SER A 27 -8.63 -9.79 9.63
C SER A 27 -7.33 -10.58 9.68
N ARG A 28 -7.13 -11.56 8.80
CA ARG A 28 -5.87 -12.29 8.67
C ARG A 28 -4.87 -11.43 7.90
N ARG A 29 -3.63 -11.41 8.38
CA ARG A 29 -2.49 -10.82 7.67
C ARG A 29 -1.64 -11.92 7.08
N PHE A 30 -1.10 -11.65 5.92
CA PHE A 30 -0.17 -12.56 5.25
C PHE A 30 1.26 -12.17 5.57
N GLU A 31 2.15 -13.15 5.59
CA GLU A 31 3.58 -12.91 5.77
C GLU A 31 4.30 -12.97 4.44
N GLY A 32 5.01 -11.90 4.13
CA GLY A 32 6.05 -11.85 3.12
C GLY A 32 7.41 -12.17 3.72
N ASP A 33 8.47 -12.06 2.95
CA ASP A 33 9.84 -12.19 3.47
C ASP A 33 10.22 -11.03 4.38
N VAL A 34 9.55 -9.89 4.23
CA VAL A 34 9.62 -8.73 5.12
C VAL A 34 8.21 -8.37 5.56
N MET A 35 8.05 -7.97 6.80
CA MET A 35 6.83 -7.37 7.31
C MET A 35 7.09 -5.88 7.53
N LEU A 36 6.37 -5.03 6.81
CA LEU A 36 6.44 -3.58 7.01
C LEU A 36 5.94 -3.23 8.41
N THR A 37 6.72 -2.48 9.15
CA THR A 37 6.42 -2.11 10.54
C THR A 37 6.15 -0.63 10.70
N GLN A 38 5.66 -0.23 11.88
CA GLN A 38 5.52 1.16 12.25
C GLN A 38 6.85 1.92 12.14
N GLN A 39 7.94 1.29 12.59
CA GLN A 39 9.27 1.91 12.56
C GLN A 39 9.71 2.23 11.14
N ASP A 40 9.46 1.34 10.18
CA ASP A 40 9.79 1.58 8.77
C ASP A 40 9.10 2.84 8.24
N ILE A 41 7.85 3.08 8.66
CA ILE A 41 7.06 4.25 8.27
C ILE A 41 7.57 5.53 8.96
N VAL A 42 7.76 5.48 10.27
CA VAL A 42 8.14 6.65 11.09
C VAL A 42 9.57 7.10 10.78
N GLU A 43 10.48 6.14 10.65
CA GLU A 43 11.89 6.39 10.33
C GLU A 43 12.14 6.62 8.84
N GLN A 44 11.10 6.45 8.01
CA GLN A 44 11.21 6.55 6.54
C GLN A 44 12.32 5.65 6.01
N ARG A 45 12.34 4.40 6.50
CA ARG A 45 13.39 3.43 6.16
C ARG A 45 13.45 3.18 4.67
N ARG A 46 14.66 3.15 4.14
CA ARG A 46 14.93 2.88 2.73
C ARG A 46 15.10 1.39 2.46
N HIS A 47 14.63 0.99 1.30
CA HIS A 47 14.69 -0.40 0.85
C HIS A 47 15.20 -0.47 -0.59
N ASP A 48 16.25 -1.26 -0.83
CA ASP A 48 16.79 -1.42 -2.18
C ASP A 48 15.80 -2.04 -3.14
N ASP A 49 14.88 -2.83 -2.64
CA ASP A 49 13.80 -3.47 -3.36
C ASP A 49 12.46 -2.69 -3.29
N ALA A 50 12.49 -1.39 -2.98
CA ALA A 50 11.29 -0.56 -3.00
C ALA A 50 10.65 -0.54 -4.39
N VAL A 51 9.33 -0.77 -4.45
CA VAL A 51 8.54 -0.79 -5.69
C VAL A 51 7.27 0.05 -5.60
N SER A 52 6.97 0.55 -4.42
CA SER A 52 5.77 1.32 -4.13
C SER A 52 6.00 2.23 -2.93
N PHE A 53 5.01 3.03 -2.59
CA PHE A 53 5.07 3.95 -1.45
C PHE A 53 3.72 4.14 -0.79
N GLY A 54 3.76 4.66 0.44
CA GLY A 54 2.61 5.18 1.15
C GLY A 54 2.94 6.55 1.76
N GLY A 55 1.93 7.30 2.15
CA GLY A 55 2.08 8.63 2.75
C GLY A 55 0.91 9.00 3.67
N TRP A 56 -0.03 8.08 3.86
CA TRP A 56 -1.14 8.28 4.79
C TRP A 56 -0.67 8.17 6.24
N ALA A 57 -1.38 8.82 7.15
CA ALA A 57 -1.16 8.66 8.58
C ALA A 57 -1.29 7.21 9.03
N LEU A 58 -0.61 6.85 10.10
CA LEU A 58 -0.90 5.65 10.89
C LEU A 58 -2.25 5.88 11.58
N ASP A 59 -3.31 5.41 10.96
CA ASP A 59 -4.70 5.65 11.36
C ASP A 59 -5.25 4.40 12.05
N LEU A 60 -5.33 4.46 13.37
CA LEU A 60 -5.78 3.37 14.22
C LEU A 60 -7.17 3.66 14.78
N HIS A 61 -8.06 2.69 14.62
CA HIS A 61 -9.40 2.73 15.20
C HIS A 61 -9.47 1.85 16.46
N PRO A 62 -10.22 2.26 17.48
CA PRO A 62 -10.42 1.46 18.68
C PRO A 62 -11.06 0.11 18.35
N ALA A 63 -10.60 -0.95 19.04
CA ALA A 63 -11.14 -2.30 18.86
C ALA A 63 -12.61 -2.40 19.32
N ASP A 64 -13.00 -1.56 20.29
CA ASP A 64 -14.37 -1.52 20.85
C ASP A 64 -15.39 -0.90 19.87
N GLY A 65 -14.94 -0.34 18.75
CA GLY A 65 -15.80 0.22 17.72
C GLY A 65 -16.70 1.33 18.25
N VAL A 66 -18.01 1.20 18.03
CA VAL A 66 -19.01 2.22 18.45
C VAL A 66 -19.22 2.31 19.95
N PHE A 67 -18.71 1.36 20.71
CA PHE A 67 -18.81 1.34 22.18
C PHE A 67 -17.60 1.98 22.88
N THR A 68 -16.65 2.49 22.10
CA THR A 68 -15.46 3.11 22.69
C THR A 68 -15.78 4.46 23.31
N GLU A 69 -15.17 4.72 24.46
CA GLU A 69 -15.13 6.03 25.10
C GLU A 69 -13.96 6.90 24.61
N LYS A 70 -13.08 6.29 23.77
CA LYS A 70 -11.91 6.96 23.19
C LYS A 70 -12.30 7.67 21.88
N PRO A 71 -11.46 8.60 21.39
CA PRO A 71 -11.63 9.15 20.05
C PRO A 71 -11.78 8.05 19.00
N GLY A 72 -12.65 8.26 18.01
CA GLY A 72 -12.97 7.27 16.98
C GLY A 72 -11.79 6.82 16.12
N CYS A 73 -10.70 7.59 16.10
CA CYS A 73 -9.41 7.22 15.53
C CYS A 73 -8.27 7.98 16.20
N ASN A 74 -7.08 7.41 16.12
CA ASN A 74 -5.81 8.07 16.45
C ASN A 74 -4.96 8.10 15.20
N GLN A 75 -4.48 9.29 14.82
CA GLN A 75 -3.70 9.49 13.61
C GLN A 75 -2.33 10.07 13.96
N TRP A 76 -1.26 9.41 13.49
CA TRP A 76 0.11 9.91 13.52
C TRP A 76 0.61 10.04 12.08
N HIS A 77 0.84 11.27 11.66
CA HIS A 77 1.36 11.54 10.32
C HIS A 77 2.85 11.19 10.24
N SER A 78 3.24 10.50 9.18
CA SER A 78 4.65 10.33 8.88
C SER A 78 5.23 11.66 8.38
N GLN A 79 6.55 11.83 8.48
CA GLN A 79 7.23 13.05 8.05
C GLN A 79 7.31 13.21 6.52
N GLY A 80 6.74 12.29 5.79
CA GLY A 80 6.73 12.27 4.33
C GLY A 80 6.22 10.93 3.80
N VAL A 81 6.58 10.62 2.56
CA VAL A 81 6.26 9.33 1.94
C VAL A 81 7.30 8.28 2.34
N TYR A 82 6.86 7.08 2.64
CA TYR A 82 7.71 5.94 2.98
C TYR A 82 7.70 4.89 1.87
N GLU A 83 8.79 4.14 1.80
CA GLU A 83 8.97 3.08 0.80
C GLU A 83 8.26 1.79 1.22
N ILE A 84 7.71 1.06 0.25
CA ILE A 84 7.16 -0.28 0.43
C ILE A 84 8.04 -1.24 -0.36
N PRO A 85 8.76 -2.16 0.32
CA PRO A 85 9.65 -3.09 -0.34
C PRO A 85 8.88 -4.21 -1.06
N TYR A 86 9.43 -4.69 -2.15
CA TYR A 86 8.88 -5.80 -2.92
C TYR A 86 8.67 -7.06 -2.07
N ARG A 87 9.56 -7.31 -1.10
CA ARG A 87 9.48 -8.44 -0.16
C ARG A 87 8.23 -8.45 0.73
N CYS A 88 7.46 -7.37 0.76
CA CYS A 88 6.14 -7.34 1.41
C CYS A 88 5.00 -7.80 0.47
N LEU A 89 5.27 -7.99 -0.82
CA LEU A 89 4.26 -8.16 -1.87
C LEU A 89 4.16 -9.60 -2.40
N TYR A 90 4.81 -10.56 -1.78
CA TYR A 90 4.65 -11.99 -2.09
C TYR A 90 4.68 -12.83 -0.82
N SER A 91 4.11 -14.02 -0.90
CA SER A 91 3.99 -14.92 0.25
C SER A 91 5.33 -15.59 0.59
N ARG A 92 5.64 -15.61 1.89
CA ARG A 92 6.82 -16.28 2.44
C ARG A 92 6.80 -17.80 2.24
N ASN A 93 5.63 -18.42 2.34
CA ASN A 93 5.47 -19.87 2.38
C ASN A 93 4.75 -20.45 1.16
N ILE A 94 4.03 -19.65 0.37
CA ILE A 94 3.40 -20.09 -0.87
C ILE A 94 4.21 -19.51 -2.04
N ARG A 95 4.92 -20.38 -2.76
CA ARG A 95 5.97 -19.99 -3.70
C ARG A 95 5.50 -19.12 -4.88
N ASN A 96 4.26 -19.29 -5.32
CA ASN A 96 3.69 -18.63 -6.50
C ASN A 96 2.55 -17.67 -6.16
N LEU A 97 2.52 -17.12 -4.93
CA LEU A 97 1.47 -16.23 -4.49
C LEU A 97 2.01 -14.82 -4.27
N PHE A 98 1.44 -13.87 -5.00
CA PHE A 98 1.61 -12.45 -4.76
C PHE A 98 0.58 -11.90 -3.76
N LEU A 99 0.92 -10.82 -3.10
CA LEU A 99 0.10 -10.10 -2.13
C LEU A 99 -0.05 -8.65 -2.58
N ALA A 100 -1.27 -8.17 -2.74
CA ALA A 100 -1.53 -6.79 -3.13
C ALA A 100 -2.67 -6.17 -2.34
N GLY A 101 -2.78 -4.85 -2.34
CA GLY A 101 -3.84 -4.14 -1.65
C GLY A 101 -3.69 -4.25 -0.13
N ARG A 102 -4.78 -4.56 0.56
CA ARG A 102 -4.83 -4.62 2.03
C ARG A 102 -4.21 -5.87 2.65
N ILE A 103 -3.78 -6.82 1.83
CA ILE A 103 -3.23 -8.10 2.30
C ILE A 103 -1.70 -8.20 2.17
N ILE A 104 -1.02 -7.10 1.86
CA ILE A 104 0.44 -7.06 1.88
C ILE A 104 0.96 -7.41 3.28
N SER A 105 2.21 -7.85 3.35
CA SER A 105 2.87 -8.17 4.61
C SER A 105 3.17 -6.90 5.40
N ALA A 106 2.30 -6.56 6.34
CA ALA A 106 2.42 -5.38 7.21
C ALA A 106 1.92 -5.68 8.61
N SER A 107 2.51 -5.05 9.61
CA SER A 107 2.03 -5.10 10.99
C SER A 107 0.67 -4.39 11.11
N HIS A 108 -0.06 -4.64 12.22
CA HIS A 108 -1.35 -3.97 12.46
C HIS A 108 -1.24 -2.45 12.38
N VAL A 109 -0.22 -1.87 13.00
CA VAL A 109 -0.03 -0.41 13.02
C VAL A 109 0.33 0.11 11.63
N ALA A 110 1.26 -0.53 10.91
CA ALA A 110 1.62 -0.16 9.56
C ALA A 110 0.43 -0.29 8.59
N PHE A 111 -0.42 -1.30 8.77
CA PHE A 111 -1.64 -1.48 7.99
C PHE A 111 -2.55 -0.24 8.08
N GLY A 112 -2.62 0.44 9.22
CA GLY A 112 -3.37 1.68 9.39
C GLY A 112 -3.06 2.73 8.31
N SER A 113 -1.82 2.76 7.83
CA SER A 113 -1.38 3.63 6.73
C SER A 113 -1.49 2.97 5.36
N THR A 114 -1.10 1.70 5.22
CA THR A 114 -0.98 1.05 3.90
C THR A 114 -2.32 0.67 3.26
N ARG A 115 -3.42 0.63 4.03
CA ARG A 115 -4.75 0.18 3.61
C ARG A 115 -5.52 1.15 2.72
N VAL A 116 -5.05 2.38 2.55
CA VAL A 116 -5.74 3.39 1.74
C VAL A 116 -5.65 3.08 0.25
N MET A 117 -6.68 3.50 -0.50
CA MET A 117 -6.87 3.08 -1.90
C MET A 117 -5.67 3.39 -2.80
N ALA A 118 -5.10 4.59 -2.71
CA ALA A 118 -3.97 4.98 -3.56
C ALA A 118 -2.75 4.07 -3.32
N THR A 119 -2.38 3.83 -2.06
CA THR A 119 -1.28 2.92 -1.71
C THR A 119 -1.57 1.49 -2.17
N CYS A 120 -2.82 1.02 -2.01
CA CYS A 120 -3.23 -0.29 -2.51
C CYS A 120 -3.12 -0.39 -4.03
N ALA A 121 -3.47 0.67 -4.78
CA ALA A 121 -3.35 0.71 -6.23
C ALA A 121 -1.88 0.63 -6.69
N HIS A 122 -0.99 1.39 -6.06
CA HIS A 122 0.45 1.31 -6.33
C HIS A 122 1.02 -0.09 -6.07
N ASN A 123 0.65 -0.72 -4.97
CA ASN A 123 1.04 -2.09 -4.66
C ASN A 123 0.52 -3.07 -5.73
N ALA A 124 -0.72 -2.90 -6.17
CA ALA A 124 -1.32 -3.76 -7.18
C ALA A 124 -0.63 -3.61 -8.55
N GLN A 125 -0.26 -2.38 -8.94
CA GLN A 125 0.52 -2.14 -10.16
C GLN A 125 1.89 -2.83 -10.10
N ALA A 126 2.59 -2.71 -8.97
CA ALA A 126 3.89 -3.36 -8.77
C ALA A 126 3.77 -4.89 -8.87
N VAL A 127 2.75 -5.48 -8.24
CA VAL A 127 2.47 -6.92 -8.31
C VAL A 127 2.11 -7.36 -9.71
N GLY A 128 1.25 -6.61 -10.41
CA GLY A 128 0.87 -6.93 -11.80
C GLY A 128 2.08 -6.99 -12.75
N MET A 129 2.96 -5.98 -12.66
CA MET A 129 4.18 -5.95 -13.46
C MET A 129 5.17 -7.06 -13.07
N ALA A 130 5.33 -7.35 -11.79
CA ALA A 130 6.15 -8.46 -11.32
C ALA A 130 5.61 -9.81 -11.80
N ALA A 131 4.29 -10.00 -11.82
CA ALA A 131 3.67 -11.22 -12.33
C ALA A 131 3.93 -11.43 -13.83
N VAL A 132 3.87 -10.34 -14.62
CA VAL A 132 4.24 -10.38 -16.05
C VAL A 132 5.72 -10.74 -16.19
N LEU A 133 6.61 -10.11 -15.44
CA LEU A 133 8.05 -10.43 -15.46
C LEU A 133 8.29 -11.90 -15.12
N CYS A 134 7.65 -12.42 -14.07
CA CYS A 134 7.75 -13.84 -13.69
C CYS A 134 7.25 -14.78 -14.80
N SER A 135 6.16 -14.42 -15.47
CA SER A 135 5.61 -15.21 -16.56
C SER A 135 6.57 -15.25 -17.77
N LEU A 136 7.12 -14.11 -18.15
CA LEU A 136 8.04 -14.01 -19.30
C LEU A 136 9.36 -14.74 -19.04
N GLU A 137 9.89 -14.65 -17.82
CA GLU A 137 11.17 -15.24 -17.46
C GLU A 137 11.06 -16.63 -16.80
N ARG A 138 9.84 -17.15 -16.68
CA ARG A 138 9.55 -18.45 -16.05
C ARG A 138 10.17 -18.58 -14.65
N CYS A 139 10.07 -17.53 -13.85
CA CYS A 139 10.59 -17.48 -12.49
C CYS A 139 9.49 -17.28 -11.45
N LEU A 140 9.81 -17.50 -10.18
CA LEU A 140 8.90 -17.33 -9.06
C LEU A 140 8.96 -15.89 -8.50
N PRO A 141 7.95 -15.44 -7.74
CA PRO A 141 7.96 -14.12 -7.12
C PRO A 141 9.25 -13.77 -6.39
N ARG A 142 9.81 -14.69 -5.59
CA ARG A 142 11.04 -14.46 -4.85
C ARG A 142 12.26 -14.28 -5.74
N ASP A 143 12.29 -14.94 -6.90
CA ASP A 143 13.43 -14.89 -7.82
C ASP A 143 13.60 -13.51 -8.48
N VAL A 144 12.59 -12.64 -8.38
CA VAL A 144 12.68 -11.23 -8.84
C VAL A 144 13.75 -10.44 -8.09
N LEU A 145 14.12 -10.86 -6.88
CA LEU A 145 15.19 -10.23 -6.12
C LEU A 145 16.61 -10.55 -6.66
N ALA A 146 16.73 -11.58 -7.47
CA ALA A 146 18.00 -12.01 -8.03
C ALA A 146 18.25 -11.47 -9.45
N ASP A 147 19.49 -11.57 -9.91
CA ASP A 147 19.93 -11.38 -11.30
C ASP A 147 19.49 -10.03 -11.91
N GLY A 148 19.40 -8.99 -11.09
CA GLY A 148 19.01 -7.65 -11.52
C GLY A 148 17.54 -7.49 -11.93
N ARG A 149 16.69 -8.51 -11.73
CA ARG A 149 15.26 -8.46 -12.06
C ARG A 149 14.52 -7.38 -11.30
N ILE A 150 14.84 -7.20 -10.01
CA ILE A 150 14.23 -6.15 -9.20
C ILE A 150 14.47 -4.76 -9.81
N ARG A 151 15.67 -4.49 -10.32
CA ARG A 151 15.98 -3.22 -10.97
C ARG A 151 15.17 -3.04 -12.27
N ARG A 152 15.05 -4.10 -13.07
CA ARG A 152 14.21 -4.07 -14.27
C ARG A 152 12.73 -3.84 -13.95
N LEU A 153 12.24 -4.43 -12.87
CA LEU A 153 10.88 -4.16 -12.38
C LEU A 153 10.72 -2.69 -11.98
N GLN A 154 11.65 -2.15 -11.20
CA GLN A 154 11.63 -0.74 -10.79
C GLN A 154 11.66 0.20 -12.00
N ASP A 155 12.54 -0.05 -12.98
CA ASP A 155 12.62 0.75 -14.18
C ASP A 155 11.35 0.67 -15.04
N ALA A 156 10.71 -0.50 -15.12
CA ALA A 156 9.45 -0.69 -15.81
C ALA A 156 8.31 0.07 -15.12
N LEU A 157 8.26 0.04 -13.78
CA LEU A 157 7.28 0.79 -13.00
C LEU A 157 7.44 2.31 -13.20
N LEU A 158 8.67 2.82 -13.13
CA LEU A 158 8.95 4.24 -13.38
C LEU A 158 8.54 4.69 -14.79
N ARG A 159 8.77 3.86 -15.82
CA ARG A 159 8.33 4.14 -17.20
C ARG A 159 6.82 4.20 -17.34
N CYS A 160 6.08 3.47 -16.51
CA CYS A 160 4.62 3.50 -16.46
C CYS A 160 4.07 4.61 -15.56
N GLY A 161 4.92 5.51 -15.08
CA GLY A 161 4.54 6.66 -14.25
C GLY A 161 4.35 6.35 -12.77
N GLN A 162 4.73 5.16 -12.30
CA GLN A 162 4.70 4.88 -10.87
C GLN A 162 5.86 5.58 -10.17
N TYR A 163 5.53 6.35 -9.14
CA TYR A 163 6.55 6.95 -8.29
C TYR A 163 7.12 5.90 -7.32
N ILE A 164 8.45 5.84 -7.25
CA ILE A 164 9.19 5.07 -6.24
C ILE A 164 10.13 6.06 -5.53
N PRO A 165 9.97 6.31 -4.23
CA PRO A 165 10.79 7.27 -3.52
C PRO A 165 12.29 6.99 -3.72
N ASN A 166 13.07 8.04 -3.89
CA ASN A 166 14.53 7.97 -4.05
C ASN A 166 15.02 7.13 -5.25
N ARG A 167 14.14 6.79 -6.19
CA ARG A 167 14.49 6.10 -7.45
C ARG A 167 14.24 7.03 -8.63
N ARG A 168 15.17 7.01 -9.57
CA ARG A 168 15.07 7.73 -10.84
C ARG A 168 15.21 6.76 -12.00
N LEU A 169 14.46 7.02 -13.06
CA LEU A 169 14.69 6.35 -14.32
C LEU A 169 16.03 6.85 -14.89
N THR A 170 16.91 5.90 -15.24
CA THR A 170 18.26 6.22 -15.75
C THR A 170 18.42 5.78 -17.23
N ALA A 171 17.32 5.46 -17.90
CA ALA A 171 17.35 5.02 -19.28
C ALA A 171 17.82 6.16 -20.20
N ALA A 172 18.77 5.90 -21.09
CA ALA A 172 19.29 6.90 -22.02
C ALA A 172 18.22 7.49 -22.96
N ALA A 173 17.10 6.77 -23.15
CA ALA A 173 15.95 7.22 -23.93
C ALA A 173 15.00 8.14 -23.14
N ASP A 174 15.22 8.35 -21.87
CA ASP A 174 14.41 9.27 -21.04
C ASP A 174 14.74 10.72 -21.42
N LEU A 175 13.83 11.36 -22.16
CA LEU A 175 14.00 12.72 -22.64
C LEU A 175 14.06 13.75 -21.50
N ALA A 176 13.45 13.47 -20.35
CA ALA A 176 13.48 14.35 -19.20
C ALA A 176 14.89 14.58 -18.66
N GLN A 177 15.83 13.65 -18.87
CA GLN A 177 17.24 13.80 -18.49
C GLN A 177 18.00 14.81 -19.36
N ARG A 178 17.45 15.17 -20.53
CA ARG A 178 18.05 16.10 -21.49
C ARG A 178 17.27 17.41 -21.59
N ALA A 179 16.16 17.53 -20.88
CA ALA A 179 15.31 18.70 -20.91
C ALA A 179 15.96 19.86 -20.12
N GLU A 180 15.96 21.02 -20.72
CA GLU A 180 16.26 22.27 -20.04
C GLU A 180 14.95 22.83 -19.46
N VAL A 181 14.96 23.16 -18.17
CA VAL A 181 13.81 23.78 -17.51
C VAL A 181 14.07 25.28 -17.44
N LEU A 182 13.27 26.06 -18.14
CA LEU A 182 13.29 27.50 -18.11
C LEU A 182 12.10 27.99 -17.29
N ALA A 183 12.36 28.80 -16.27
CA ALA A 183 11.33 29.55 -15.58
C ALA A 183 11.02 30.82 -16.39
N THR A 184 9.77 31.02 -16.77
CA THR A 184 9.27 32.26 -17.41
C THR A 184 8.58 33.13 -16.38
#